data_935c89add01c434d478d366fe63a6d93
#
_entry.id   935c89add01c434d478d366fe63a6d93
#
_cell.length_a   1.000
_cell.length_b   1.000
_cell.length_c   1.000
_cell.angle_alpha   90.00
_cell.angle_beta   90.00
_cell.angle_gamma   90.00
#
_symmetry.space_group_name_H-M   'P 1'
#
loop_
_entity.id
_entity.type
_entity.pdbx_description
1 polymer ?
#
loop_
_entity_poly.entity_id
_entity_poly.type
_entity_poly.pdbx_seq_one_letter_code
_entity_poly.pdbx_strand_id
1 'polypeptide(L)'
;MIRLRVLTSVIVVLVMGGALLSLNSCGGSSVSTRVPPPLGKIQHVVVIVQENRSVDNLFQDPVLIKAGADIAQSGTNSKGNTIQLQQMDLAAAFDPDHSHTAFNSMCQLSSTTGQCQMNGADLIKVTCPAGITNCVFSYVDPSEVQPYFTIAETYTFADHMFQTNQGPSMPAHQFLISGTSAPSTGSDLFASENPDTMGGSPDAGCDAPAGSTVKLIDPTGNESSNAPIFPCFEHQTLTDLLEANGNTWRYYTPSGYATGTAPALWIGPEAIQHICGTITNGVCAGPDWNAHVVLNQTQILTDITNNQLQEVSWVIPTGLASDHPGSTDGSGPSWVASVVNAIGNSSYWANTAIFVTWDDWGGLYDHVPPPQVLVNCAQWGCGYVYGFRVPLIVISPYAKAGYISSVQHDFGSILKFIEGTFSLPSLGYADAAADNFSDCFDFNQSPLPFQPVPAALKAEYFLNDKRPPTAPDTD
;
A
#
# COMPACT_ATOMS: atom_id res chain seq x y z
N MET A 1 81.98 16.91 -25.62
CA MET A 1 82.97 16.54 -24.57
C MET A 1 82.21 16.27 -23.32
N ILE A 2 81.98 14.97 -22.98
CA ILE A 2 82.50 14.25 -21.82
C ILE A 2 82.08 14.94 -20.50
N ARG A 3 81.38 14.33 -19.60
CA ARG A 3 81.51 13.03 -18.91
C ARG A 3 80.24 12.65 -18.15
N LEU A 4 79.93 11.40 -18.23
CA LEU A 4 79.17 10.53 -17.38
C LEU A 4 79.63 10.51 -15.92
N ARG A 5 78.78 10.54 -14.90
CA ARG A 5 79.01 9.87 -13.60
C ARG A 5 77.71 9.36 -13.00
N VAL A 6 77.69 8.06 -12.81
CA VAL A 6 76.83 7.22 -12.03
C VAL A 6 77.17 7.37 -10.55
N LEU A 7 76.27 7.42 -9.64
CA LEU A 7 76.43 6.97 -8.25
C LEU A 7 75.02 6.57 -7.63
N THR A 8 74.84 5.32 -7.57
CA THR A 8 74.64 4.36 -6.50
C THR A 8 73.77 4.80 -5.30
N SER A 9 72.71 4.04 -5.14
CA SER A 9 71.85 3.65 -4.03
C SER A 9 72.33 3.86 -2.60
N VAL A 10 71.43 4.32 -1.73
CA VAL A 10 71.34 3.86 -0.33
C VAL A 10 69.87 3.74 0.05
N ILE A 11 69.42 2.53 0.32
CA ILE A 11 68.12 2.21 0.96
C ILE A 11 68.32 2.42 2.47
N VAL A 12 67.50 3.31 3.08
CA VAL A 12 67.34 3.37 4.51
C VAL A 12 65.94 2.88 4.85
N VAL A 13 65.86 1.71 5.43
CA VAL A 13 64.64 1.15 6.06
C VAL A 13 64.50 1.80 7.41
N LEU A 14 63.50 2.62 7.59
CA LEU A 14 63.07 3.11 8.90
C LEU A 14 61.82 2.32 9.31
N VAL A 15 62.00 1.41 10.25
CA VAL A 15 60.93 0.74 11.02
C VAL A 15 60.43 1.73 12.05
N MET A 16 59.25 2.29 11.86
CA MET A 16 58.53 2.94 12.95
C MET A 16 57.32 2.10 13.32
N GLY A 17 57.37 1.57 14.53
CA GLY A 17 56.22 0.95 15.21
C GLY A 17 55.14 1.99 15.45
N GLY A 18 53.97 1.82 14.84
CA GLY A 18 52.79 2.59 15.10
C GLY A 18 51.78 1.74 15.82
N ALA A 19 51.39 2.17 17.02
CA ALA A 19 50.38 1.55 17.83
C ALA A 19 49.05 1.41 17.11
N LEU A 20 48.50 0.22 17.06
CA LEU A 20 47.16 -0.08 16.64
C LEU A 20 46.16 0.46 17.69
N LEU A 21 45.58 1.60 17.44
CA LEU A 21 44.33 2.00 18.10
C LEU A 21 43.18 1.27 17.41
N SER A 22 42.68 0.24 18.04
CA SER A 22 41.43 -0.44 17.66
C SER A 22 40.25 0.50 17.92
N LEU A 23 39.77 1.17 16.89
CA LEU A 23 38.45 1.77 16.90
C LEU A 23 37.42 0.65 16.69
N ASN A 24 36.80 0.20 17.77
CA ASN A 24 35.59 -0.58 17.72
C ASN A 24 34.46 0.30 17.19
N SER A 25 34.23 0.29 15.90
CA SER A 25 33.00 0.77 15.28
C SER A 25 31.95 -0.32 15.41
N CYS A 26 31.10 -0.23 16.43
CA CYS A 26 29.81 -0.93 16.45
C CYS A 26 28.89 -0.24 15.46
N GLY A 27 28.86 -0.76 14.26
CA GLY A 27 27.93 -0.43 13.19
C GLY A 27 27.75 -1.69 12.36
N GLY A 28 27.10 -2.70 12.94
CA GLY A 28 26.70 -3.89 12.20
C GLY A 28 25.52 -3.55 11.29
N SER A 29 25.81 -3.01 10.09
CA SER A 29 24.87 -3.14 9.00
C SER A 29 24.83 -4.61 8.64
N SER A 30 23.80 -5.32 9.08
CA SER A 30 23.48 -6.63 8.54
C SER A 30 23.16 -6.42 7.05
N VAL A 31 24.12 -6.69 6.19
CA VAL A 31 23.85 -6.88 4.77
C VAL A 31 22.95 -8.12 4.71
N SER A 32 21.64 -7.89 4.64
CA SER A 32 20.70 -8.93 4.29
C SER A 32 21.16 -9.49 2.96
N THR A 33 21.61 -10.72 2.94
CA THR A 33 21.86 -11.46 1.71
C THR A 33 20.51 -11.65 1.05
N ARG A 34 20.16 -10.72 0.15
CA ARG A 34 18.92 -10.79 -0.65
C ARG A 34 18.94 -12.12 -1.40
N VAL A 35 18.13 -13.05 -0.96
CA VAL A 35 17.80 -14.23 -1.76
C VAL A 35 16.82 -13.70 -2.81
N PRO A 36 17.18 -13.67 -4.10
CA PRO A 36 16.21 -13.30 -5.13
C PRO A 36 15.04 -14.26 -5.05
N PRO A 37 13.81 -13.81 -5.30
CA PRO A 37 12.66 -14.72 -5.37
C PRO A 37 13.00 -15.83 -6.37
N PRO A 38 12.72 -17.09 -6.05
CA PRO A 38 13.06 -18.19 -6.95
C PRO A 38 12.16 -18.10 -8.17
N LEU A 39 12.77 -17.72 -9.28
CA LEU A 39 12.18 -17.71 -10.61
C LEU A 39 11.38 -19.01 -10.83
N GLY A 40 10.08 -18.87 -11.10
CA GLY A 40 9.21 -19.96 -11.53
C GLY A 40 8.36 -20.65 -10.46
N LYS A 41 8.48 -20.34 -9.15
CA LYS A 41 7.55 -20.87 -8.14
C LYS A 41 6.25 -20.07 -8.04
N ILE A 42 6.33 -18.76 -8.14
CA ILE A 42 5.18 -17.87 -8.24
C ILE A 42 4.99 -17.51 -9.71
N GLN A 43 3.78 -17.69 -10.20
CA GLN A 43 3.36 -17.38 -11.58
C GLN A 43 2.18 -16.42 -11.60
N HIS A 44 1.51 -16.22 -10.46
CA HIS A 44 0.42 -15.29 -10.30
C HIS A 44 0.62 -14.47 -9.03
N VAL A 45 0.45 -13.16 -9.14
CA VAL A 45 0.43 -12.24 -8.01
C VAL A 45 -0.90 -11.51 -8.01
N VAL A 46 -1.62 -11.60 -6.89
CA VAL A 46 -2.92 -10.95 -6.72
C VAL A 46 -2.81 -9.95 -5.57
N VAL A 47 -3.08 -8.69 -5.85
CA VAL A 47 -3.10 -7.60 -4.86
C VAL A 47 -4.55 -7.24 -4.60
N ILE A 48 -5.04 -7.57 -3.42
CA ILE A 48 -6.38 -7.19 -2.96
C ILE A 48 -6.20 -5.94 -2.12
N VAL A 49 -6.81 -4.84 -2.55
CA VAL A 49 -6.75 -3.57 -1.83
C VAL A 49 -8.08 -3.36 -1.13
N GLN A 50 -8.04 -3.12 0.17
CA GLN A 50 -9.16 -2.65 0.98
C GLN A 50 -8.90 -1.20 1.36
N GLU A 51 -9.85 -0.54 2.03
CA GLU A 51 -9.83 0.90 2.21
C GLU A 51 -9.78 1.30 3.68
N ASN A 52 -8.87 2.24 3.98
CA ASN A 52 -8.97 3.16 5.10
C ASN A 52 -8.95 2.52 6.50
N ARG A 53 -7.94 1.68 6.80
CA ARG A 53 -7.76 1.12 8.16
C ARG A 53 -6.29 1.10 8.58
N SER A 54 -6.04 1.47 9.83
CA SER A 54 -4.73 1.29 10.45
C SER A 54 -4.59 -0.11 11.07
N VAL A 55 -3.35 -0.49 11.39
CA VAL A 55 -3.07 -1.77 12.06
C VAL A 55 -3.72 -1.84 13.43
N ASP A 56 -3.56 -0.80 14.25
CA ASP A 56 -4.14 -0.77 15.60
C ASP A 56 -5.68 -0.77 15.58
N ASN A 57 -6.28 -0.19 14.54
CA ASN A 57 -7.74 -0.18 14.41
C ASN A 57 -8.31 -1.55 14.02
N LEU A 58 -7.67 -2.26 13.11
CA LEU A 58 -8.28 -3.46 12.50
C LEU A 58 -7.84 -4.78 13.12
N PHE A 59 -6.60 -4.88 13.64
CA PHE A 59 -5.98 -6.16 14.02
C PHE A 59 -5.85 -6.38 15.53
N GLN A 60 -6.87 -6.01 16.33
CA GLN A 60 -6.92 -6.30 17.77
C GLN A 60 -7.14 -7.80 18.04
N ASP A 61 -6.30 -8.64 17.44
CA ASP A 61 -6.36 -10.09 17.59
C ASP A 61 -5.47 -10.56 18.75
N PRO A 62 -6.04 -11.21 19.79
CA PRO A 62 -5.26 -11.72 20.92
C PRO A 62 -4.21 -12.77 20.54
N VAL A 63 -4.40 -13.52 19.44
CA VAL A 63 -3.45 -14.54 19.00
C VAL A 63 -2.23 -13.87 18.37
N LEU A 64 -2.43 -12.91 17.47
CA LEU A 64 -1.33 -12.14 16.86
C LEU A 64 -0.58 -11.30 17.90
N ILE A 65 -1.29 -10.62 18.80
CA ILE A 65 -0.67 -9.84 19.89
C ILE A 65 0.19 -10.75 20.78
N LYS A 66 -0.31 -11.91 21.15
CA LYS A 66 0.44 -12.89 21.94
C LYS A 66 1.65 -13.45 21.17
N ALA A 67 1.55 -13.58 19.86
CA ALA A 67 2.64 -14.01 19.00
C ALA A 67 3.72 -12.92 18.79
N GLY A 68 3.46 -11.69 19.22
CA GLY A 68 4.41 -10.58 19.19
C GLY A 68 4.14 -9.52 18.13
N ALA A 69 2.95 -9.50 17.52
CA ALA A 69 2.56 -8.42 16.62
C ALA A 69 2.52 -7.07 17.37
N ASP A 70 3.03 -6.03 16.72
CA ASP A 70 3.13 -4.69 17.29
C ASP A 70 1.81 -3.94 17.15
N ILE A 71 0.88 -4.21 18.09
CA ILE A 71 -0.49 -3.71 18.13
C ILE A 71 -0.77 -3.08 19.50
N ALA A 72 -1.13 -1.80 19.51
CA ALA A 72 -1.45 -1.08 20.72
C ALA A 72 -2.95 -1.12 21.07
N GLN A 73 -3.25 -1.07 22.36
CA GLN A 73 -4.63 -0.98 22.88
C GLN A 73 -4.94 0.41 23.45
N SER A 74 -4.00 1.33 23.37
CA SER A 74 -4.17 2.72 23.81
C SER A 74 -3.22 3.63 23.06
N GLY A 75 -3.57 4.92 23.01
CA GLY A 75 -2.73 5.95 22.45
C GLY A 75 -2.57 7.16 23.37
N THR A 76 -1.79 8.14 22.94
CA THR A 76 -1.62 9.42 23.65
C THR A 76 -2.27 10.54 22.85
N ASN A 77 -3.04 11.38 23.49
CA ASN A 77 -3.64 12.55 22.83
C ASN A 77 -2.73 13.79 22.90
N SER A 78 -3.12 14.88 22.22
CA SER A 78 -2.37 16.13 22.15
C SER A 78 -2.09 16.80 23.50
N LYS A 79 -2.80 16.40 24.54
CA LYS A 79 -2.64 16.90 25.92
C LYS A 79 -1.79 15.96 26.79
N GLY A 80 -1.22 14.91 26.21
CA GLY A 80 -0.39 13.92 26.91
C GLY A 80 -1.20 12.92 27.75
N ASN A 81 -2.51 12.80 27.54
CA ASN A 81 -3.34 11.84 28.24
C ASN A 81 -3.39 10.51 27.47
N THR A 82 -3.31 9.41 28.21
CA THR A 82 -3.55 8.07 27.63
C THR A 82 -5.04 7.88 27.35
N ILE A 83 -5.36 7.48 26.12
CA ILE A 83 -6.71 7.14 25.68
C ILE A 83 -6.74 5.66 25.32
N GLN A 84 -7.64 4.89 25.95
CA GLN A 84 -7.87 3.49 25.56
C GLN A 84 -8.62 3.44 24.25
N LEU A 85 -8.24 2.53 23.35
CA LEU A 85 -9.01 2.27 22.14
C LEU A 85 -10.37 1.69 22.51
N GLN A 86 -11.42 2.15 21.83
CA GLN A 86 -12.80 1.73 22.07
C GLN A 86 -13.26 0.80 20.93
N GLN A 87 -13.95 -0.29 21.30
CA GLN A 87 -14.52 -1.19 20.29
C GLN A 87 -15.66 -0.50 19.56
N MET A 88 -15.70 -0.68 18.24
CA MET A 88 -16.76 -0.18 17.35
C MET A 88 -17.06 -1.23 16.28
N ASP A 89 -18.28 -1.19 15.74
CA ASP A 89 -18.65 -2.02 14.60
C ASP A 89 -17.87 -1.62 13.36
N LEU A 90 -17.53 -2.57 12.49
CA LEU A 90 -16.84 -2.29 11.22
C LEU A 90 -17.64 -1.32 10.34
N ALA A 91 -18.96 -1.47 10.35
CA ALA A 91 -19.91 -0.62 9.62
C ALA A 91 -20.41 0.60 10.43
N ALA A 92 -19.67 1.02 11.47
CA ALA A 92 -20.05 2.20 12.24
C ALA A 92 -20.09 3.45 11.34
N ALA A 93 -21.16 4.23 11.51
CA ALA A 93 -21.39 5.42 10.67
C ALA A 93 -20.57 6.62 11.17
N PHE A 94 -19.31 6.65 10.85
CA PHE A 94 -18.41 7.79 11.03
C PHE A 94 -17.29 7.71 9.99
N ASP A 95 -16.74 8.86 9.67
CA ASP A 95 -15.70 9.00 8.66
C ASP A 95 -14.73 10.07 9.14
N PRO A 96 -13.52 9.70 9.60
CA PRO A 96 -12.54 10.66 10.02
C PRO A 96 -11.82 11.29 8.82
N ASP A 97 -11.56 12.60 8.90
CA ASP A 97 -10.68 13.30 7.96
C ASP A 97 -9.32 12.59 7.89
N HIS A 98 -8.92 12.15 6.71
CA HIS A 98 -7.64 11.49 6.44
C HIS A 98 -6.82 12.17 5.34
N SER A 99 -7.16 13.44 5.06
CA SER A 99 -6.37 14.35 4.22
C SER A 99 -4.93 14.50 4.71
N HIS A 100 -4.06 15.11 3.89
CA HIS A 100 -2.71 15.46 4.33
C HIS A 100 -2.71 16.40 5.55
N THR A 101 -3.72 17.27 5.67
CA THR A 101 -3.91 18.10 6.88
C THR A 101 -4.17 17.24 8.11
N ALA A 102 -4.98 16.20 7.99
CA ALA A 102 -5.26 15.24 9.06
C ALA A 102 -4.01 14.41 9.40
N PHE A 103 -3.24 13.99 8.40
CA PHE A 103 -1.94 13.35 8.61
C PHE A 103 -1.03 14.21 9.49
N ASN A 104 -0.85 15.48 9.13
CA ASN A 104 -0.03 16.41 9.91
C ASN A 104 -0.58 16.60 11.33
N SER A 105 -1.90 16.59 11.50
CA SER A 105 -2.56 16.70 12.80
C SER A 105 -2.27 15.49 13.68
N MET A 106 -2.38 14.26 13.17
CA MET A 106 -2.06 13.03 13.91
C MET A 106 -0.56 12.91 14.18
N CYS A 107 0.26 13.17 13.17
CA CYS A 107 1.71 13.03 13.22
C CYS A 107 2.34 13.93 14.28
N GLN A 108 1.93 15.21 14.33
CA GLN A 108 2.58 16.22 15.19
C GLN A 108 4.11 16.14 15.05
N LEU A 109 4.61 16.41 13.84
CA LEU A 109 6.03 16.24 13.50
C LEU A 109 6.93 17.02 14.47
N SER A 110 7.84 16.33 15.11
CA SER A 110 8.81 16.93 16.02
C SER A 110 9.81 17.79 15.25
N SER A 111 9.87 19.08 15.53
CA SER A 111 10.86 20.00 14.96
C SER A 111 12.31 19.68 15.38
N THR A 112 12.49 18.86 16.41
CA THR A 112 13.81 18.47 16.95
C THR A 112 14.33 17.21 16.31
N THR A 113 13.47 16.19 16.14
CA THR A 113 13.88 14.86 15.65
C THR A 113 13.43 14.58 14.22
N GLY A 114 12.49 15.34 13.67
CA GLY A 114 11.87 15.07 12.37
C GLY A 114 10.95 13.84 12.36
N GLN A 115 10.61 13.28 13.53
CA GLN A 115 9.73 12.12 13.64
C GLN A 115 8.33 12.53 14.08
N CYS A 116 7.34 11.76 13.63
CA CYS A 116 5.97 11.85 14.11
C CYS A 116 5.89 11.45 15.59
N GLN A 117 5.15 12.20 16.39
CA GLN A 117 4.93 11.93 17.81
C GLN A 117 3.70 11.06 18.06
N MET A 118 2.86 10.85 17.06
CA MET A 118 1.61 10.06 17.08
C MET A 118 0.66 10.44 18.23
N ASN A 119 0.57 11.71 18.54
CA ASN A 119 -0.17 12.21 19.70
C ASN A 119 -1.26 13.24 19.34
N GLY A 120 -1.60 13.37 18.06
CA GLY A 120 -2.58 14.35 17.61
C GLY A 120 -3.88 13.77 17.06
N ALA A 121 -4.20 12.50 17.33
CA ALA A 121 -5.42 11.87 16.84
C ALA A 121 -6.72 12.56 17.32
N ASP A 122 -6.69 13.19 18.51
CA ASP A 122 -7.82 13.99 19.02
C ASP A 122 -8.01 15.34 18.28
N LEU A 123 -7.14 15.67 17.34
CA LEU A 123 -7.22 16.87 16.50
C LEU A 123 -7.86 16.57 15.13
N ILE A 124 -8.05 15.31 14.79
CA ILE A 124 -8.70 14.88 13.55
C ILE A 124 -10.16 15.32 13.56
N LYS A 125 -10.60 15.90 12.45
CA LYS A 125 -12.01 16.28 12.28
C LYS A 125 -12.83 15.04 12.02
N VAL A 126 -13.85 14.86 12.83
CA VAL A 126 -14.79 13.74 12.72
C VAL A 126 -16.06 14.03 13.49
N THR A 127 -17.17 13.50 13.01
CA THR A 127 -18.42 13.41 13.79
C THR A 127 -18.56 12.00 14.33
N CYS A 128 -18.28 11.83 15.62
CA CYS A 128 -18.38 10.51 16.23
C CYS A 128 -19.86 10.06 16.36
N PRO A 129 -20.11 8.73 16.29
CA PRO A 129 -21.42 8.17 16.58
C PRO A 129 -21.93 8.56 17.97
N ALA A 130 -23.25 8.61 18.12
CA ALA A 130 -23.89 9.01 19.38
C ALA A 130 -23.44 8.15 20.56
N GLY A 131 -22.96 8.80 21.62
CA GLY A 131 -22.48 8.13 22.83
C GLY A 131 -21.00 7.70 22.80
N ILE A 132 -20.32 7.88 21.66
CA ILE A 132 -18.88 7.63 21.51
C ILE A 132 -18.14 8.97 21.60
N THR A 133 -17.04 8.99 22.35
CA THR A 133 -16.11 10.12 22.39
C THR A 133 -14.73 9.65 21.91
N ASN A 134 -14.00 10.50 21.19
CA ASN A 134 -12.70 10.15 20.64
C ASN A 134 -12.74 8.91 19.71
N CYS A 135 -13.70 8.85 18.79
CA CYS A 135 -13.92 7.70 17.92
C CYS A 135 -12.71 7.38 17.01
N VAL A 136 -11.80 8.32 16.79
CA VAL A 136 -10.53 8.08 16.13
C VAL A 136 -9.66 7.07 16.89
N PHE A 137 -9.74 7.04 18.23
CA PHE A 137 -9.14 6.02 19.08
C PHE A 137 -10.06 4.80 19.20
N SER A 138 -10.29 4.12 18.11
CA SER A 138 -11.17 2.95 18.07
C SER A 138 -10.50 1.74 17.44
N TYR A 139 -11.06 0.58 17.72
CA TYR A 139 -10.77 -0.65 17.04
C TYR A 139 -12.05 -1.38 16.65
N VAL A 140 -11.99 -2.14 15.55
CA VAL A 140 -13.12 -2.89 15.03
C VAL A 140 -13.43 -4.10 15.94
N ASP A 141 -14.72 -4.41 16.13
CA ASP A 141 -15.14 -5.62 16.84
C ASP A 141 -14.44 -6.85 16.24
N PRO A 142 -13.60 -7.56 17.01
CA PRO A 142 -12.87 -8.72 16.53
C PRO A 142 -13.76 -9.81 15.89
N SER A 143 -15.03 -9.89 16.31
CA SER A 143 -15.95 -10.89 15.76
C SER A 143 -16.37 -10.61 14.31
N GLU A 144 -16.27 -9.37 13.84
CA GLU A 144 -16.64 -8.97 12.49
C GLU A 144 -15.51 -9.19 11.47
N VAL A 145 -14.25 -9.23 11.94
CA VAL A 145 -13.04 -9.32 11.11
C VAL A 145 -12.33 -10.68 11.21
N GLN A 146 -13.01 -11.70 11.74
CA GLN A 146 -12.47 -13.06 11.89
C GLN A 146 -11.84 -13.65 10.62
N PRO A 147 -12.36 -13.42 9.39
CA PRO A 147 -11.69 -13.88 8.20
C PRO A 147 -10.27 -13.35 8.06
N TYR A 148 -10.01 -12.06 8.35
CA TYR A 148 -8.67 -11.48 8.33
C TYR A 148 -7.75 -12.12 9.35
N PHE A 149 -8.23 -12.30 10.60
CA PHE A 149 -7.46 -12.95 11.66
C PHE A 149 -7.09 -14.38 11.28
N THR A 150 -8.06 -15.17 10.78
CA THR A 150 -7.81 -16.53 10.32
C THR A 150 -6.72 -16.60 9.26
N ILE A 151 -6.72 -15.67 8.32
CA ILE A 151 -5.70 -15.62 7.25
C ILE A 151 -4.34 -15.20 7.84
N ALA A 152 -4.30 -14.17 8.66
CA ALA A 152 -3.08 -13.64 9.27
C ALA A 152 -2.42 -14.66 10.23
N GLU A 153 -3.23 -15.39 11.00
CA GLU A 153 -2.76 -16.48 11.88
C GLU A 153 -2.23 -17.68 11.09
N THR A 154 -2.77 -17.94 9.89
CA THR A 154 -2.41 -19.10 9.08
C THR A 154 -1.15 -18.86 8.24
N TYR A 155 -1.02 -17.67 7.68
CA TYR A 155 0.07 -17.29 6.77
C TYR A 155 0.99 -16.23 7.41
N THR A 156 1.40 -15.22 6.67
CA THR A 156 2.27 -14.15 7.20
C THR A 156 1.46 -12.87 7.42
N PHE A 157 1.55 -12.32 8.61
CA PHE A 157 1.09 -10.98 8.93
C PHE A 157 2.28 -10.01 8.99
N ALA A 158 2.24 -8.92 8.24
CA ALA A 158 3.26 -7.88 8.30
C ALA A 158 2.73 -6.68 9.09
N ASP A 159 3.25 -6.48 10.28
CA ASP A 159 2.79 -5.44 11.21
C ASP A 159 3.51 -4.09 11.05
N HIS A 160 4.46 -4.01 10.10
CA HIS A 160 5.20 -2.79 9.74
C HIS A 160 5.10 -2.48 8.24
N MET A 161 3.88 -2.52 7.71
CA MET A 161 3.55 -2.03 6.38
C MET A 161 3.14 -0.57 6.45
N PHE A 162 3.75 0.28 5.63
CA PHE A 162 3.48 1.73 5.60
C PHE A 162 2.94 2.14 4.24
N GLN A 163 1.89 2.97 4.24
CA GLN A 163 1.51 3.65 3.01
C GLN A 163 2.63 4.60 2.56
N THR A 164 2.74 4.82 1.26
CA THR A 164 3.83 5.59 0.67
C THR A 164 3.49 7.06 0.42
N ASN A 165 2.28 7.47 0.76
CA ASN A 165 1.79 8.84 0.71
C ASN A 165 1.36 9.30 2.11
N GLN A 166 1.17 10.61 2.28
CA GLN A 166 0.76 11.22 3.54
C GLN A 166 -0.66 11.81 3.43
N GLY A 167 -1.54 11.10 2.81
CA GLY A 167 -2.90 11.55 2.53
C GLY A 167 -3.79 10.41 2.09
N PRO A 168 -4.92 10.72 1.43
CA PRO A 168 -6.01 9.79 1.18
C PRO A 168 -5.76 8.86 -0.03
N SER A 169 -6.84 8.23 -0.50
CA SER A 169 -6.83 7.06 -1.37
C SER A 169 -6.25 7.29 -2.77
N MET A 170 -6.56 8.41 -3.44
CA MET A 170 -6.12 8.59 -4.84
C MET A 170 -4.59 8.47 -5.00
N PRO A 171 -3.74 9.20 -4.25
CA PRO A 171 -2.30 9.00 -4.35
C PRO A 171 -1.85 7.59 -3.91
N ALA A 172 -2.50 6.96 -2.93
CA ALA A 172 -2.17 5.60 -2.50
C ALA A 172 -2.33 4.58 -3.64
N HIS A 173 -3.45 4.65 -4.37
CA HIS A 173 -3.68 3.81 -5.55
C HIS A 173 -2.68 4.06 -6.68
N GLN A 174 -2.15 5.30 -6.82
CA GLN A 174 -1.05 5.57 -7.75
C GLN A 174 0.24 4.85 -7.31
N PHE A 175 0.58 4.89 -6.03
CA PHE A 175 1.74 4.16 -5.51
C PHE A 175 1.61 2.64 -5.68
N LEU A 176 0.41 2.08 -5.57
CA LEU A 176 0.16 0.63 -5.73
C LEU A 176 0.35 0.11 -7.17
N ILE A 177 0.36 0.97 -8.18
CA ILE A 177 0.56 0.56 -9.58
C ILE A 177 1.85 1.09 -10.21
N SER A 178 2.44 2.16 -9.64
CA SER A 178 3.60 2.82 -10.24
C SER A 178 4.72 3.19 -9.27
N GLY A 179 4.50 3.01 -7.96
CA GLY A 179 5.49 3.41 -6.93
C GLY A 179 5.67 4.91 -6.78
N THR A 180 4.78 5.71 -7.39
CA THR A 180 4.80 7.16 -7.33
C THR A 180 3.42 7.73 -7.63
N SER A 181 3.10 8.89 -7.04
CA SER A 181 1.98 9.74 -7.44
C SER A 181 2.44 11.03 -8.12
N ALA A 182 3.65 11.01 -8.69
CA ALA A 182 4.22 12.15 -9.39
C ALA A 182 3.43 12.47 -10.66
N PRO A 183 3.18 13.76 -10.99
CA PRO A 183 2.39 14.13 -12.16
C PRO A 183 3.09 13.81 -13.50
N SER A 184 4.39 13.66 -13.49
CA SER A 184 5.19 13.30 -14.67
C SER A 184 6.52 12.65 -14.30
N THR A 185 7.11 11.94 -15.24
CA THR A 185 8.45 11.35 -15.08
C THR A 185 9.47 12.41 -14.69
N GLY A 186 10.19 12.14 -13.60
CA GLY A 186 11.24 13.03 -13.08
C GLY A 186 10.76 14.21 -12.27
N SER A 187 9.46 14.36 -12.03
CA SER A 187 8.95 15.31 -11.04
C SER A 187 9.34 14.86 -9.63
N ASP A 188 9.69 15.83 -8.78
CA ASP A 188 9.89 15.65 -7.35
C ASP A 188 8.66 16.08 -6.51
N LEU A 189 7.55 16.38 -7.19
CA LEU A 189 6.25 16.66 -6.58
C LEU A 189 5.36 15.43 -6.72
N PHE A 190 4.52 15.19 -5.72
CA PHE A 190 3.60 14.06 -5.65
C PHE A 190 2.18 14.54 -5.43
N ALA A 191 1.17 13.86 -5.99
CA ALA A 191 -0.20 14.10 -5.56
C ALA A 191 -0.34 13.73 -4.07
N SER A 192 -1.01 14.60 -3.30
CA SER A 192 -1.12 14.49 -1.84
C SER A 192 -2.54 14.31 -1.34
N GLU A 193 -3.53 14.59 -2.18
CA GLU A 193 -4.94 14.62 -1.80
C GLU A 193 -5.81 13.91 -2.83
N ASN A 194 -7.03 13.61 -2.44
CA ASN A 194 -8.09 13.28 -3.40
C ASN A 194 -8.37 14.49 -4.29
N PRO A 195 -8.75 14.29 -5.56
CA PRO A 195 -9.06 15.39 -6.45
C PRO A 195 -10.30 16.19 -6.00
N ASP A 196 -10.18 17.51 -6.03
CA ASP A 196 -11.32 18.41 -5.98
C ASP A 196 -11.98 18.44 -7.37
N THR A 197 -13.02 17.63 -7.53
CA THR A 197 -13.68 17.44 -8.82
C THR A 197 -14.74 18.51 -9.05
N MET A 198 -14.75 19.09 -10.26
CA MET A 198 -15.73 20.11 -10.63
C MET A 198 -17.15 19.56 -10.56
N GLY A 199 -17.98 20.23 -9.73
CA GLY A 199 -19.37 19.86 -9.53
C GLY A 199 -19.59 18.59 -8.69
N GLY A 200 -18.56 18.11 -7.99
CA GLY A 200 -18.64 16.88 -7.21
C GLY A 200 -18.79 15.64 -8.09
N SER A 201 -18.15 15.64 -9.27
CA SER A 201 -18.13 14.47 -10.15
C SER A 201 -17.45 13.28 -9.47
N PRO A 202 -17.95 12.06 -9.67
CA PRO A 202 -17.24 10.86 -9.24
C PRO A 202 -15.99 10.57 -10.08
N ASP A 203 -15.88 11.16 -11.30
CA ASP A 203 -14.74 10.96 -12.20
C ASP A 203 -13.56 11.80 -11.70
N ALA A 204 -12.49 11.16 -11.30
CA ALA A 204 -11.40 11.78 -10.55
C ALA A 204 -10.01 11.55 -11.17
N GLY A 205 -9.95 10.95 -12.35
CA GLY A 205 -8.75 10.68 -13.12
C GLY A 205 -8.61 11.58 -14.37
N CYS A 206 -8.12 11.02 -15.44
CA CYS A 206 -7.97 11.71 -16.73
C CYS A 206 -9.30 12.10 -17.37
N ASP A 207 -10.39 11.47 -17.00
CA ASP A 207 -11.75 11.76 -17.44
C ASP A 207 -12.51 12.71 -16.50
N ALA A 208 -11.86 13.20 -15.44
CA ALA A 208 -12.43 14.20 -14.55
C ALA A 208 -12.91 15.44 -15.34
N PRO A 209 -13.98 16.11 -14.89
CA PRO A 209 -14.45 17.35 -15.54
C PRO A 209 -13.36 18.42 -15.61
N ALA A 210 -13.35 19.17 -16.70
CA ALA A 210 -12.39 20.26 -16.89
C ALA A 210 -12.46 21.27 -15.74
N GLY A 211 -11.31 21.55 -15.13
CA GLY A 211 -11.18 22.41 -13.95
C GLY A 211 -11.09 21.65 -12.62
N SER A 212 -11.25 20.32 -12.64
CA SER A 212 -10.88 19.48 -11.48
C SER A 212 -9.39 19.60 -11.19
N THR A 213 -9.00 19.51 -9.94
CA THR A 213 -7.61 19.68 -9.52
C THR A 213 -7.23 18.75 -8.39
N VAL A 214 -5.93 18.43 -8.31
CA VAL A 214 -5.32 17.73 -7.18
C VAL A 214 -4.15 18.54 -6.65
N LYS A 215 -3.99 18.59 -5.34
CA LYS A 215 -2.88 19.27 -4.68
C LYS A 215 -1.61 18.42 -4.74
N LEU A 216 -0.48 19.07 -4.70
CA LEU A 216 0.83 18.46 -4.73
C LEU A 216 1.60 18.70 -3.42
N ILE A 217 2.40 17.73 -3.03
CA ILE A 217 3.33 17.79 -1.92
C ILE A 217 4.76 17.73 -2.45
N ASP A 218 5.66 18.48 -1.83
CA ASP A 218 7.08 18.46 -2.15
C ASP A 218 7.86 17.41 -1.33
N PRO A 219 9.12 17.09 -1.68
CA PRO A 219 9.93 16.12 -0.96
C PRO A 219 10.19 16.44 0.52
N THR A 220 9.88 17.64 0.97
CA THR A 220 10.02 18.03 2.39
C THR A 220 8.73 17.84 3.18
N GLY A 221 7.66 17.38 2.54
CA GLY A 221 6.37 17.17 3.16
C GLY A 221 5.48 18.42 3.20
N ASN A 222 5.83 19.48 2.44
CA ASN A 222 4.99 20.66 2.37
C ASN A 222 4.01 20.54 1.21
N GLU A 223 2.73 20.61 1.52
CA GLU A 223 1.68 20.66 0.52
C GLU A 223 1.59 22.07 -0.09
N SER A 224 1.57 22.13 -1.42
CA SER A 224 1.36 23.36 -2.18
C SER A 224 -0.08 23.46 -2.63
N SER A 225 -0.84 24.36 -2.02
CA SER A 225 -2.17 24.75 -2.50
C SER A 225 -2.13 25.73 -3.67
N ASN A 226 -0.95 26.27 -4.00
CA ASN A 226 -0.82 27.39 -4.95
C ASN A 226 -0.61 26.95 -6.41
N ALA A 227 -0.45 25.64 -6.67
CA ALA A 227 -0.27 25.12 -8.01
C ALA A 227 -0.92 23.72 -8.14
N PRO A 228 -2.24 23.60 -7.85
CA PRO A 228 -2.92 22.34 -8.09
C PRO A 228 -2.91 22.04 -9.58
N ILE A 229 -2.88 20.76 -9.93
CA ILE A 229 -2.87 20.30 -11.32
C ILE A 229 -4.12 19.48 -11.63
N PHE A 230 -4.41 19.28 -12.91
CA PHE A 230 -5.43 18.33 -13.32
C PHE A 230 -5.03 16.90 -12.96
N PRO A 231 -5.93 16.05 -12.45
CA PRO A 231 -5.60 14.72 -11.91
C PRO A 231 -5.35 13.67 -13.02
N CYS A 232 -4.49 13.98 -13.98
CA CYS A 232 -4.11 13.09 -15.06
C CYS A 232 -2.60 13.14 -15.24
N PHE A 233 -1.95 12.03 -14.93
CA PHE A 233 -0.49 11.94 -14.79
C PHE A 233 0.12 11.16 -15.96
N GLU A 234 1.40 11.40 -16.23
CA GLU A 234 2.13 10.67 -17.26
C GLU A 234 3.51 10.26 -16.74
N HIS A 235 3.61 9.01 -16.34
CA HIS A 235 4.85 8.38 -15.92
C HIS A 235 4.76 6.86 -16.13
N GLN A 236 5.89 6.18 -16.11
CA GLN A 236 5.93 4.74 -16.25
C GLN A 236 5.28 4.03 -15.07
N THR A 237 4.49 3.02 -15.37
CA THR A 237 3.80 2.17 -14.39
C THR A 237 4.34 0.74 -14.43
N LEU A 238 3.99 -0.07 -13.44
CA LEU A 238 4.34 -1.49 -13.45
C LEU A 238 3.68 -2.22 -14.63
N THR A 239 2.52 -1.76 -15.08
CA THR A 239 1.81 -2.36 -16.21
C THR A 239 2.59 -2.25 -17.50
N ASP A 240 3.31 -1.12 -17.73
CA ASP A 240 4.20 -0.96 -18.88
C ASP A 240 5.35 -1.98 -18.86
N LEU A 241 5.91 -2.24 -17.69
CA LEU A 241 6.99 -3.21 -17.54
C LEU A 241 6.49 -4.64 -17.80
N LEU A 242 5.29 -4.97 -17.32
CA LEU A 242 4.63 -6.25 -17.56
C LEU A 242 4.39 -6.46 -19.06
N GLU A 243 3.80 -5.48 -19.74
CA GLU A 243 3.52 -5.56 -21.18
C GLU A 243 4.78 -5.67 -22.02
N ALA A 244 5.79 -4.86 -21.71
CA ALA A 244 7.09 -4.91 -22.39
C ALA A 244 7.78 -6.27 -22.24
N ASN A 245 7.52 -6.99 -21.16
CA ASN A 245 8.03 -8.35 -20.90
C ASN A 245 7.11 -9.46 -21.41
N GLY A 246 5.91 -9.12 -21.89
CA GLY A 246 4.91 -10.08 -22.37
C GLY A 246 4.09 -10.75 -21.26
N ASN A 247 4.10 -10.20 -20.05
CA ASN A 247 3.28 -10.66 -18.93
C ASN A 247 1.87 -10.08 -19.01
N THR A 248 0.90 -10.85 -18.55
CA THR A 248 -0.50 -10.47 -18.55
C THR A 248 -0.89 -9.81 -17.24
N TRP A 249 -1.75 -8.78 -17.32
CA TRP A 249 -2.26 -8.12 -16.13
C TRP A 249 -3.74 -7.77 -16.25
N ARG A 250 -4.40 -7.52 -15.11
CA ARG A 250 -5.77 -7.06 -15.06
C ARG A 250 -6.05 -6.28 -13.78
N TYR A 251 -6.83 -5.22 -13.91
CA TYR A 251 -7.30 -4.39 -12.82
C TYR A 251 -8.81 -4.56 -12.68
N TYR A 252 -9.27 -5.26 -11.64
CA TYR A 252 -10.68 -5.50 -11.37
C TYR A 252 -11.18 -4.43 -10.40
N THR A 253 -12.18 -3.66 -10.82
CA THR A 253 -12.75 -2.57 -10.05
C THR A 253 -14.27 -2.54 -10.22
N PRO A 254 -15.04 -1.99 -9.27
CA PRO A 254 -16.49 -1.89 -9.47
C PRO A 254 -16.82 -1.01 -10.69
N SER A 255 -17.89 -1.36 -11.40
CA SER A 255 -18.52 -0.46 -12.36
C SER A 255 -19.20 0.67 -11.60
N GLY A 256 -19.04 1.86 -12.11
CA GLY A 256 -19.40 3.09 -11.46
C GLY A 256 -20.81 3.29 -10.95
N TYR A 257 -21.00 4.48 -10.47
CA TYR A 257 -22.24 5.05 -9.94
C TYR A 257 -23.42 4.96 -10.91
N ALA A 258 -24.59 5.41 -10.49
CA ALA A 258 -25.86 5.35 -11.21
C ALA A 258 -25.86 5.78 -12.70
N THR A 259 -24.80 6.39 -13.17
CA THR A 259 -24.57 6.77 -14.56
C THR A 259 -23.67 5.81 -15.34
N GLY A 260 -23.15 4.77 -14.71
CA GLY A 260 -22.17 3.85 -15.31
C GLY A 260 -20.72 4.32 -15.28
N THR A 261 -20.42 5.35 -14.50
CA THR A 261 -19.05 5.84 -14.28
C THR A 261 -18.40 5.08 -13.14
N ALA A 262 -17.11 4.83 -13.25
CA ALA A 262 -16.36 4.09 -12.22
C ALA A 262 -16.01 5.00 -11.03
N PRO A 263 -15.85 4.46 -9.79
CA PRO A 263 -15.34 5.22 -8.65
C PRO A 263 -13.86 5.52 -8.87
N ALA A 264 -13.58 6.65 -9.45
CA ALA A 264 -12.30 7.00 -10.01
C ALA A 264 -11.17 7.13 -8.99
N LEU A 265 -11.46 7.48 -7.74
CA LEU A 265 -10.42 7.66 -6.71
C LEU A 265 -9.62 6.38 -6.45
N TRP A 266 -10.26 5.22 -6.55
CA TRP A 266 -9.66 3.91 -6.28
C TRP A 266 -9.16 3.20 -7.54
N ILE A 267 -9.25 3.85 -8.70
CA ILE A 267 -8.82 3.27 -9.97
C ILE A 267 -7.49 3.89 -10.39
N GLY A 268 -6.39 3.33 -9.90
CA GLY A 268 -5.05 3.83 -10.25
C GLY A 268 -4.85 4.05 -11.77
N PRO A 269 -5.21 3.12 -12.65
CA PRO A 269 -5.10 3.28 -14.11
C PRO A 269 -5.84 4.48 -14.69
N GLU A 270 -6.91 4.96 -14.07
CA GLU A 270 -7.75 6.06 -14.59
C GLU A 270 -7.02 7.41 -14.57
N ALA A 271 -6.10 7.59 -13.61
CA ALA A 271 -5.29 8.79 -13.52
C ALA A 271 -4.00 8.75 -14.36
N ILE A 272 -3.75 7.68 -15.12
CA ILE A 272 -2.57 7.54 -15.98
C ILE A 272 -2.97 7.78 -17.44
N GLN A 273 -2.40 8.81 -18.06
CA GLN A 273 -2.82 9.33 -19.35
C GLN A 273 -2.73 8.28 -20.47
N HIS A 274 -1.65 7.53 -20.57
CA HIS A 274 -1.49 6.53 -21.64
C HIS A 274 -2.42 5.34 -21.44
N ILE A 275 -2.74 4.93 -20.21
CA ILE A 275 -3.67 3.83 -19.94
C ILE A 275 -5.11 4.28 -20.17
N CYS A 276 -5.52 5.41 -19.59
CA CYS A 276 -6.85 5.97 -19.82
C CYS A 276 -7.10 6.29 -21.30
N GLY A 277 -6.10 6.87 -21.98
CA GLY A 277 -6.11 7.15 -23.43
C GLY A 277 -7.13 8.20 -23.82
N THR A 278 -7.96 7.88 -24.81
CA THR A 278 -9.01 8.79 -25.26
C THR A 278 -10.22 8.73 -24.33
N ILE A 279 -10.82 9.91 -24.09
CA ILE A 279 -12.08 9.99 -23.35
C ILE A 279 -13.25 9.86 -24.33
N THR A 280 -14.12 8.89 -24.08
CA THR A 280 -15.32 8.68 -24.91
C THR A 280 -16.56 8.67 -24.01
N ASN A 281 -17.47 9.60 -24.24
CA ASN A 281 -18.66 9.79 -23.40
C ASN A 281 -18.35 10.03 -21.90
N GLY A 282 -17.25 10.70 -21.62
CA GLY A 282 -16.85 11.03 -20.25
C GLY A 282 -16.10 9.92 -19.51
N VAL A 283 -15.70 8.83 -20.18
CA VAL A 283 -14.96 7.72 -19.57
C VAL A 283 -13.70 7.38 -20.37
N CYS A 284 -12.70 6.83 -19.70
CA CYS A 284 -11.48 6.31 -20.32
C CYS A 284 -11.81 5.23 -21.35
N ALA A 285 -11.15 5.27 -22.51
CA ALA A 285 -11.39 4.34 -23.62
C ALA A 285 -10.11 4.04 -24.42
N GLY A 286 -8.94 4.16 -23.79
CA GLY A 286 -7.67 3.78 -24.39
C GLY A 286 -7.57 2.28 -24.67
N PRO A 287 -6.62 1.85 -25.52
CA PRO A 287 -6.40 0.43 -25.80
C PRO A 287 -6.13 -0.37 -24.55
N ASP A 288 -5.24 0.09 -23.68
CA ASP A 288 -4.82 -0.62 -22.46
C ASP A 288 -5.95 -0.62 -21.43
N TRP A 289 -6.69 0.48 -21.30
CA TRP A 289 -7.91 0.54 -20.49
C TRP A 289 -8.91 -0.54 -20.92
N ASN A 290 -9.25 -0.59 -22.20
CA ASN A 290 -10.24 -1.55 -22.72
C ASN A 290 -9.78 -3.01 -22.65
N ALA A 291 -8.47 -3.26 -22.68
CA ALA A 291 -7.92 -4.60 -22.63
C ALA A 291 -7.80 -5.14 -21.19
N HIS A 292 -7.52 -4.28 -20.22
CA HIS A 292 -7.02 -4.69 -18.92
C HIS A 292 -7.84 -4.20 -17.73
N VAL A 293 -8.59 -3.09 -17.84
CA VAL A 293 -9.43 -2.61 -16.75
C VAL A 293 -10.82 -3.21 -16.86
N VAL A 294 -11.21 -3.97 -15.84
CA VAL A 294 -12.50 -4.67 -15.80
C VAL A 294 -13.40 -3.99 -14.77
N LEU A 295 -14.41 -3.28 -15.27
CA LEU A 295 -15.40 -2.57 -14.45
C LEU A 295 -16.44 -3.53 -13.84
N ASN A 296 -15.96 -4.58 -13.22
CA ASN A 296 -16.71 -5.57 -12.45
C ASN A 296 -15.72 -6.36 -11.55
N GLN A 297 -15.60 -5.97 -10.31
CA GLN A 297 -14.66 -6.60 -9.38
C GLN A 297 -14.93 -8.10 -9.18
N THR A 298 -16.18 -8.55 -9.32
CA THR A 298 -16.51 -9.98 -9.14
C THR A 298 -16.08 -10.84 -10.32
N GLN A 299 -15.68 -10.24 -11.44
CA GLN A 299 -15.19 -10.97 -12.61
C GLN A 299 -13.95 -11.82 -12.28
N ILE A 300 -13.14 -11.42 -11.28
CA ILE A 300 -12.00 -12.23 -10.83
C ILE A 300 -12.44 -13.64 -10.39
N LEU A 301 -13.57 -13.78 -9.70
CA LEU A 301 -14.09 -15.08 -9.26
C LEU A 301 -14.45 -15.98 -10.47
N THR A 302 -14.98 -15.37 -11.52
CA THR A 302 -15.30 -16.04 -12.78
C THR A 302 -14.03 -16.42 -13.55
N ASP A 303 -13.06 -15.52 -13.62
CA ASP A 303 -11.79 -15.73 -14.32
C ASP A 303 -10.98 -16.86 -13.64
N ILE A 304 -10.95 -16.93 -12.30
CA ILE A 304 -10.34 -18.05 -11.57
C ILE A 304 -11.02 -19.37 -11.95
N THR A 305 -12.35 -19.41 -11.92
CA THR A 305 -13.12 -20.62 -12.22
C THR A 305 -12.90 -21.08 -13.67
N ASN A 306 -12.74 -20.16 -14.61
CA ASN A 306 -12.54 -20.43 -16.02
C ASN A 306 -11.06 -20.65 -16.42
N ASN A 307 -10.14 -20.69 -15.47
CA ASN A 307 -8.68 -20.74 -15.71
C ASN A 307 -8.18 -19.56 -16.57
N GLN A 308 -8.62 -18.35 -16.24
CA GLN A 308 -8.29 -17.10 -16.93
C GLN A 308 -7.67 -16.04 -16.01
N LEU A 309 -7.21 -16.45 -14.80
CA LEU A 309 -6.49 -15.55 -13.89
C LEU A 309 -5.21 -15.06 -14.56
N GLN A 310 -5.00 -13.74 -14.54
CA GLN A 310 -3.81 -13.12 -15.13
C GLN A 310 -2.58 -13.32 -14.22
N GLU A 311 -1.39 -13.09 -14.77
CA GLU A 311 -0.13 -13.19 -14.03
C GLU A 311 -0.05 -12.14 -12.92
N VAL A 312 -0.54 -10.90 -13.17
CA VAL A 312 -0.70 -9.88 -12.13
C VAL A 312 -2.14 -9.36 -12.13
N SER A 313 -2.75 -9.31 -10.96
CA SER A 313 -4.14 -8.85 -10.79
C SER A 313 -4.24 -7.90 -9.61
N TRP A 314 -4.82 -6.72 -9.83
CA TRP A 314 -5.28 -5.84 -8.75
C TRP A 314 -6.79 -6.01 -8.60
N VAL A 315 -7.26 -6.05 -7.36
CA VAL A 315 -8.66 -6.31 -7.02
C VAL A 315 -9.14 -5.26 -6.04
N ILE A 316 -10.01 -4.38 -6.53
CA ILE A 316 -10.59 -3.27 -5.78
C ILE A 316 -12.05 -3.61 -5.45
N PRO A 317 -12.51 -3.48 -4.21
CA PRO A 317 -13.87 -3.78 -3.81
C PRO A 317 -14.87 -2.68 -4.19
N THR A 318 -16.15 -2.95 -3.95
CA THR A 318 -17.15 -1.86 -3.86
C THR A 318 -16.99 -1.12 -2.53
N GLY A 319 -17.43 0.12 -2.41
CA GLY A 319 -17.43 0.84 -1.14
C GLY A 319 -18.13 0.07 -0.01
N LEU A 320 -19.19 -0.69 -0.32
CA LEU A 320 -19.85 -1.55 0.66
C LEU A 320 -18.96 -2.67 1.21
N ALA A 321 -18.06 -3.21 0.39
CA ALA A 321 -17.18 -4.32 0.75
C ALA A 321 -15.72 -3.90 0.94
N SER A 322 -15.44 -2.61 1.15
CA SER A 322 -14.09 -2.04 1.18
C SER A 322 -13.48 -1.90 2.57
N ASP A 323 -14.25 -1.99 3.63
CA ASP A 323 -13.91 -1.60 5.01
C ASP A 323 -13.86 -0.09 5.27
N HIS A 324 -14.01 0.76 4.25
CA HIS A 324 -13.96 2.22 4.36
C HIS A 324 -14.94 2.72 5.44
N PRO A 325 -14.48 3.47 6.46
CA PRO A 325 -15.37 4.07 7.46
C PRO A 325 -16.48 4.88 6.78
N GLY A 326 -17.71 4.76 7.28
CA GLY A 326 -18.85 5.47 6.73
C GLY A 326 -19.46 4.90 5.44
N SER A 327 -18.71 4.10 4.68
CA SER A 327 -19.15 3.52 3.39
C SER A 327 -19.46 2.02 3.47
N THR A 328 -18.71 1.28 4.28
CA THR A 328 -18.83 -0.18 4.37
C THR A 328 -20.13 -0.67 5.00
N ASP A 329 -20.60 -1.84 4.56
CA ASP A 329 -21.70 -2.59 5.22
C ASP A 329 -21.18 -3.77 6.07
N GLY A 330 -19.85 -3.85 6.29
CA GLY A 330 -19.20 -4.92 7.05
C GLY A 330 -18.92 -6.19 6.23
N SER A 331 -19.16 -6.18 4.92
CA SER A 331 -18.93 -7.38 4.07
C SER A 331 -17.49 -7.55 3.59
N GLY A 332 -16.60 -6.58 3.82
CA GLY A 332 -15.20 -6.59 3.37
C GLY A 332 -14.42 -7.86 3.73
N PRO A 333 -14.42 -8.31 5.00
CA PRO A 333 -13.72 -9.55 5.39
C PRO A 333 -14.21 -10.78 4.62
N SER A 334 -15.52 -10.84 4.32
CA SER A 334 -16.12 -11.93 3.54
C SER A 334 -15.78 -11.82 2.04
N TRP A 335 -15.63 -10.59 1.50
CA TRP A 335 -15.17 -10.37 0.13
C TRP A 335 -13.75 -10.89 -0.05
N VAL A 336 -12.83 -10.48 0.80
CA VAL A 336 -11.44 -10.95 0.76
C VAL A 336 -11.38 -12.47 0.89
N ALA A 337 -12.11 -13.04 1.88
CA ALA A 337 -12.20 -14.49 2.03
C ALA A 337 -12.73 -15.19 0.77
N SER A 338 -13.67 -14.58 0.04
CA SER A 338 -14.23 -15.13 -1.20
C SER A 338 -13.18 -15.23 -2.31
N VAL A 339 -12.37 -14.20 -2.50
CA VAL A 339 -11.28 -14.20 -3.49
C VAL A 339 -10.18 -15.19 -3.09
N VAL A 340 -9.74 -15.14 -1.83
CA VAL A 340 -8.73 -16.07 -1.29
C VAL A 340 -9.18 -17.52 -1.42
N ASN A 341 -10.42 -17.84 -1.04
CA ASN A 341 -10.99 -19.17 -1.17
C ASN A 341 -11.11 -19.63 -2.63
N ALA A 342 -11.46 -18.74 -3.56
CA ALA A 342 -11.54 -19.07 -4.98
C ALA A 342 -10.18 -19.50 -5.53
N ILE A 343 -9.12 -18.74 -5.23
CA ILE A 343 -7.75 -19.08 -5.61
C ILE A 343 -7.28 -20.34 -4.90
N GLY A 344 -7.47 -20.42 -3.60
CA GLY A 344 -7.01 -21.52 -2.75
C GLY A 344 -7.61 -22.87 -3.10
N ASN A 345 -8.85 -22.90 -3.59
CA ASN A 345 -9.54 -24.12 -4.04
C ASN A 345 -9.33 -24.42 -5.53
N SER A 346 -8.54 -23.63 -6.24
CA SER A 346 -8.23 -23.82 -7.65
C SER A 346 -6.83 -24.41 -7.89
N SER A 347 -6.51 -24.72 -9.14
CA SER A 347 -5.15 -25.10 -9.54
C SER A 347 -4.13 -23.96 -9.38
N TYR A 348 -4.58 -22.72 -9.31
CA TYR A 348 -3.73 -21.55 -9.13
C TYR A 348 -3.06 -21.48 -7.76
N TRP A 349 -3.62 -22.14 -6.73
CA TRP A 349 -3.02 -22.13 -5.39
C TRP A 349 -1.53 -22.48 -5.40
N ALA A 350 -1.15 -23.49 -6.19
CA ALA A 350 0.22 -24.01 -6.18
C ALA A 350 1.31 -23.00 -6.54
N ASN A 351 0.96 -21.91 -7.21
CA ASN A 351 1.91 -20.94 -7.77
C ASN A 351 1.44 -19.48 -7.65
N THR A 352 0.57 -19.16 -6.68
CA THR A 352 0.07 -17.82 -6.45
C THR A 352 0.62 -17.22 -5.15
N ALA A 353 0.96 -15.93 -5.19
CA ALA A 353 1.11 -15.06 -4.02
C ALA A 353 -0.04 -14.05 -4.01
N ILE A 354 -0.70 -13.90 -2.86
CA ILE A 354 -1.77 -12.93 -2.65
C ILE A 354 -1.30 -11.95 -1.57
N PHE A 355 -1.42 -10.66 -1.84
CA PHE A 355 -1.21 -9.58 -0.90
C PHE A 355 -2.56 -8.94 -0.60
N VAL A 356 -2.95 -8.88 0.67
CA VAL A 356 -4.14 -8.14 1.11
C VAL A 356 -3.64 -6.96 1.92
N THR A 357 -3.90 -5.75 1.44
CA THR A 357 -3.47 -4.51 2.09
C THR A 357 -4.60 -3.48 2.06
N TRP A 358 -4.45 -2.43 2.83
CA TRP A 358 -5.33 -1.25 2.83
C TRP A 358 -4.56 -0.10 2.19
N ASP A 359 -5.27 0.75 1.48
CA ASP A 359 -4.68 1.86 0.74
C ASP A 359 -4.15 2.96 1.66
N ASP A 360 -4.93 3.35 2.66
CA ASP A 360 -4.54 4.32 3.66
C ASP A 360 -5.10 4.02 5.06
N TRP A 361 -4.79 4.86 6.02
CA TRP A 361 -5.06 4.75 7.45
C TRP A 361 -6.46 5.19 7.88
N GLY A 362 -7.24 5.84 7.00
CA GLY A 362 -8.63 6.26 7.23
C GLY A 362 -8.84 7.24 8.38
N GLY A 363 -7.87 8.09 8.70
CA GLY A 363 -7.97 9.00 9.84
C GLY A 363 -7.94 8.31 11.21
N LEU A 364 -7.71 6.99 11.27
CA LEU A 364 -7.79 6.17 12.48
C LEU A 364 -6.42 6.06 13.16
N TYR A 365 -6.43 6.00 14.49
CA TYR A 365 -5.19 5.98 15.29
C TYR A 365 -4.31 4.76 14.96
N ASP A 366 -3.02 5.01 14.88
CA ASP A 366 -1.95 4.04 14.96
C ASP A 366 -0.84 4.56 15.89
N HIS A 367 -0.16 3.68 16.61
CA HIS A 367 0.84 4.11 17.58
C HIS A 367 2.25 4.18 17.00
N VAL A 368 2.51 3.52 15.86
CA VAL A 368 3.85 3.46 15.27
C VAL A 368 4.10 4.64 14.35
N PRO A 369 5.12 5.46 14.62
CA PRO A 369 5.44 6.58 13.75
C PRO A 369 6.00 6.09 12.41
N PRO A 370 5.64 6.73 11.29
CA PRO A 370 6.20 6.40 10.00
C PRO A 370 7.72 6.71 9.95
N PRO A 371 8.51 5.88 9.26
CA PRO A 371 9.93 6.13 9.07
C PRO A 371 10.17 7.28 8.09
N GLN A 372 11.33 7.92 8.17
CA GLN A 372 11.74 8.92 7.19
C GLN A 372 12.20 8.24 5.89
N VAL A 373 11.85 8.84 4.76
CA VAL A 373 12.40 8.49 3.44
C VAL A 373 13.73 9.22 3.26
N LEU A 374 14.81 8.47 3.22
CA LEU A 374 16.16 9.02 3.14
C LEU A 374 16.86 8.74 1.80
N VAL A 375 16.20 8.04 0.89
CA VAL A 375 16.77 7.63 -0.40
C VAL A 375 16.27 8.50 -1.52
N ASN A 376 17.20 8.86 -2.40
CA ASN A 376 16.90 9.58 -3.64
C ASN A 376 16.10 10.89 -3.44
N CYS A 377 16.68 11.80 -2.70
CA CYS A 377 16.05 13.06 -2.32
C CYS A 377 15.44 13.88 -3.48
N ALA A 378 15.91 13.69 -4.71
CA ALA A 378 15.39 14.39 -5.88
C ALA A 378 14.10 13.77 -6.44
N GLN A 379 13.85 12.50 -6.18
CA GLN A 379 12.70 11.77 -6.74
C GLN A 379 11.69 11.33 -5.67
N TRP A 380 12.16 11.16 -4.44
CA TRP A 380 11.40 10.52 -3.39
C TRP A 380 11.33 11.34 -2.10
N GLY A 381 12.24 12.27 -1.89
CA GLY A 381 12.23 13.23 -0.79
C GLY A 381 13.25 12.97 0.31
N CYS A 382 14.03 14.00 0.63
CA CYS A 382 14.88 14.05 1.81
C CYS A 382 14.12 14.65 2.99
N GLY A 383 13.95 13.86 4.05
CA GLY A 383 13.19 14.28 5.21
C GLY A 383 11.67 14.08 5.08
N TYR A 384 11.19 13.68 3.89
CA TYR A 384 9.83 13.19 3.74
C TYR A 384 9.64 11.93 4.59
N VAL A 385 8.51 11.80 5.26
CA VAL A 385 8.14 10.58 5.98
C VAL A 385 7.13 9.78 5.17
N TYR A 386 7.08 8.46 5.38
CA TYR A 386 5.98 7.64 4.87
C TYR A 386 4.64 8.09 5.46
N GLY A 387 3.54 7.60 4.94
CA GLY A 387 2.26 7.62 5.61
C GLY A 387 2.22 6.66 6.79
N PHE A 388 1.07 6.58 7.45
CA PHE A 388 0.91 5.69 8.61
C PHE A 388 0.87 4.22 8.22
N ARG A 389 0.89 3.34 9.23
CA ARG A 389 0.79 1.91 8.98
C ARG A 389 -0.60 1.54 8.47
N VAL A 390 -0.58 0.66 7.49
CA VAL A 390 -1.75 -0.08 7.01
C VAL A 390 -1.52 -1.57 7.21
N PRO A 391 -2.53 -2.40 7.39
CA PRO A 391 -2.32 -3.83 7.53
C PRO A 391 -1.82 -4.46 6.22
N LEU A 392 -1.04 -5.55 6.35
CA LEU A 392 -0.68 -6.39 5.22
C LEU A 392 -0.71 -7.87 5.61
N ILE A 393 -1.38 -8.69 4.79
CA ILE A 393 -1.36 -10.14 4.90
C ILE A 393 -0.76 -10.71 3.63
N VAL A 394 0.24 -11.60 3.76
CA VAL A 394 0.90 -12.27 2.64
C VAL A 394 0.49 -13.74 2.64
N ILE A 395 -0.19 -14.18 1.58
CA ILE A 395 -0.82 -15.49 1.48
C ILE A 395 -0.22 -16.22 0.28
N SER A 396 0.32 -17.42 0.52
CA SER A 396 0.91 -18.24 -0.54
C SER A 396 1.16 -19.64 0.00
N PRO A 397 1.24 -20.68 -0.85
CA PRO A 397 1.77 -21.98 -0.40
C PRO A 397 3.23 -21.90 0.05
N TYR A 398 3.91 -20.81 -0.25
CA TYR A 398 5.30 -20.56 0.16
C TYR A 398 5.44 -19.46 1.22
N ALA A 399 4.36 -18.85 1.68
CA ALA A 399 4.40 -17.94 2.82
C ALA A 399 4.78 -18.71 4.09
N LYS A 400 5.50 -18.07 4.99
CA LYS A 400 5.80 -18.66 6.30
C LYS A 400 4.53 -18.74 7.14
N ALA A 401 4.20 -19.94 7.61
CA ALA A 401 3.00 -20.16 8.39
C ALA A 401 3.07 -19.51 9.77
N GLY A 402 2.05 -18.73 10.14
CA GLY A 402 1.95 -18.08 11.45
C GLY A 402 3.11 -17.13 11.76
N TYR A 403 3.70 -16.55 10.72
CA TYR A 403 4.85 -15.64 10.85
C TYR A 403 4.40 -14.18 10.94
N ILE A 404 5.00 -13.45 11.87
CA ILE A 404 4.84 -12.00 11.96
C ILE A 404 6.12 -11.37 11.41
N SER A 405 5.97 -10.55 10.35
CA SER A 405 7.04 -9.72 9.82
C SER A 405 6.96 -8.33 10.43
N SER A 406 8.00 -7.95 11.16
CA SER A 406 8.22 -6.56 11.62
C SER A 406 9.31 -5.87 10.79
N VAL A 407 9.57 -6.37 9.59
CA VAL A 407 10.39 -5.67 8.60
C VAL A 407 9.59 -4.51 8.05
N GLN A 408 10.25 -3.37 7.84
CA GLN A 408 9.60 -2.23 7.18
C GLN A 408 9.28 -2.58 5.73
N HIS A 409 7.99 -2.63 5.43
CA HIS A 409 7.45 -2.78 4.08
C HIS A 409 6.67 -1.54 3.68
N ASP A 410 6.46 -1.36 2.38
CA ASP A 410 5.64 -0.30 1.81
C ASP A 410 5.00 -0.76 0.48
N PHE A 411 4.23 0.09 -0.20
CA PHE A 411 3.62 -0.29 -1.48
C PHE A 411 4.66 -0.59 -2.56
N GLY A 412 5.83 0.06 -2.51
CA GLY A 412 6.97 -0.28 -3.38
C GLY A 412 7.48 -1.70 -3.16
N SER A 413 7.30 -2.28 -1.96
CA SER A 413 7.65 -3.68 -1.68
C SER A 413 6.82 -4.65 -2.51
N ILE A 414 5.53 -4.36 -2.71
CA ILE A 414 4.64 -5.18 -3.57
C ILE A 414 5.13 -5.11 -5.02
N LEU A 415 5.43 -3.90 -5.52
CA LEU A 415 5.94 -3.72 -6.88
C LEU A 415 7.27 -4.46 -7.06
N LYS A 416 8.19 -4.30 -6.12
CA LYS A 416 9.50 -4.97 -6.16
C LYS A 416 9.39 -6.49 -6.12
N PHE A 417 8.41 -7.04 -5.39
CA PHE A 417 8.14 -8.47 -5.41
C PHE A 417 7.67 -8.93 -6.79
N ILE A 418 6.80 -8.16 -7.45
CA ILE A 418 6.32 -8.46 -8.81
C ILE A 418 7.48 -8.34 -9.80
N GLU A 419 8.27 -7.27 -9.73
CA GLU A 419 9.47 -7.10 -10.56
C GLU A 419 10.43 -8.29 -10.44
N GLY A 420 10.73 -8.71 -9.22
CA GLY A 420 11.58 -9.87 -8.96
C GLY A 420 10.98 -11.18 -9.46
N THR A 421 9.67 -11.37 -9.31
CA THR A 421 8.95 -12.58 -9.73
C THR A 421 9.00 -12.76 -11.25
N PHE A 422 8.79 -11.69 -12.00
CA PHE A 422 8.74 -11.72 -13.46
C PHE A 422 10.03 -11.23 -14.14
N SER A 423 11.08 -10.99 -13.37
CA SER A 423 12.39 -10.51 -13.87
C SER A 423 12.30 -9.19 -14.63
N LEU A 424 11.42 -8.29 -14.16
CA LEU A 424 11.27 -6.95 -14.71
C LEU A 424 12.40 -6.01 -14.22
N PRO A 425 12.73 -4.96 -14.96
CA PRO A 425 13.55 -3.88 -14.41
C PRO A 425 12.78 -3.15 -13.29
N SER A 426 13.51 -2.39 -12.47
CA SER A 426 12.90 -1.49 -11.47
C SER A 426 12.27 -0.29 -12.15
N LEU A 427 11.12 0.17 -11.64
CA LEU A 427 10.52 1.46 -12.02
C LEU A 427 11.40 2.64 -11.62
N GLY A 428 12.18 2.48 -10.53
CA GLY A 428 13.07 3.51 -10.02
C GLY A 428 12.42 4.53 -9.09
N TYR A 429 11.24 4.21 -8.57
CA TYR A 429 10.50 5.02 -7.60
C TYR A 429 10.54 4.37 -6.20
N ALA A 430 9.43 4.23 -5.51
CA ALA A 430 9.37 3.60 -4.19
C ALA A 430 9.93 2.16 -4.20
N ASP A 431 9.71 1.42 -5.27
CA ASP A 431 10.23 0.07 -5.50
C ASP A 431 11.75 -0.03 -5.36
N ALA A 432 12.49 1.00 -5.79
CA ALA A 432 13.95 0.98 -5.78
C ALA A 432 14.54 0.84 -4.37
N ALA A 433 13.91 1.46 -3.39
CA ALA A 433 14.37 1.47 -1.99
C ALA A 433 13.69 0.40 -1.13
N ALA A 434 12.53 -0.09 -1.56
CA ALA A 434 11.67 -0.98 -0.80
C ALA A 434 12.31 -2.34 -0.49
N ASP A 435 11.81 -3.03 0.51
CA ASP A 435 12.02 -4.45 0.76
C ASP A 435 11.27 -5.29 -0.29
N ASN A 436 11.62 -6.56 -0.45
CA ASN A 436 11.03 -7.47 -1.43
C ASN A 436 10.28 -8.65 -0.79
N PHE A 437 9.87 -8.53 0.47
CA PHE A 437 9.20 -9.59 1.23
C PHE A 437 9.99 -10.90 1.39
N SER A 438 11.31 -10.87 1.23
CA SER A 438 12.12 -12.10 1.34
C SER A 438 12.01 -12.77 2.70
N ASP A 439 11.68 -12.03 3.75
CA ASP A 439 11.45 -12.55 5.09
C ASP A 439 10.09 -13.24 5.25
N CYS A 440 9.09 -12.87 4.43
CA CYS A 440 7.73 -13.43 4.47
C CYS A 440 7.61 -14.82 3.83
N PHE A 441 8.55 -15.21 2.97
CA PHE A 441 8.50 -16.44 2.22
C PHE A 441 9.61 -17.43 2.60
N ASP A 442 9.30 -18.73 2.50
CA ASP A 442 10.27 -19.80 2.43
C ASP A 442 10.04 -20.65 1.16
N PHE A 443 10.75 -20.33 0.11
CA PHE A 443 10.63 -21.04 -1.15
C PHE A 443 11.28 -22.44 -1.14
N ASN A 444 11.95 -22.85 -0.08
CA ASN A 444 12.51 -24.18 0.09
C ASN A 444 11.55 -25.13 0.81
N GLN A 445 10.51 -24.60 1.45
CA GLN A 445 9.50 -25.44 2.10
C GLN A 445 8.66 -26.22 1.08
N SER A 446 8.05 -27.31 1.54
CA SER A 446 6.96 -27.95 0.82
C SER A 446 5.77 -26.99 0.75
N PRO A 447 5.07 -26.88 -0.41
CA PRO A 447 3.92 -25.99 -0.52
C PRO A 447 2.89 -26.30 0.56
N LEU A 448 2.45 -25.28 1.27
CA LEU A 448 1.39 -25.40 2.27
C LEU A 448 0.07 -25.78 1.57
N PRO A 449 -0.67 -26.78 2.11
CA PRO A 449 -2.01 -27.02 1.64
C PRO A 449 -2.90 -25.83 1.95
N PHE A 450 -3.81 -25.50 1.05
CA PHE A 450 -4.76 -24.43 1.32
C PHE A 450 -5.71 -24.82 2.46
N GLN A 451 -5.95 -23.88 3.34
CA GLN A 451 -6.95 -23.97 4.40
C GLN A 451 -8.09 -22.99 4.09
N PRO A 452 -9.32 -23.47 3.85
CA PRO A 452 -10.46 -22.60 3.56
C PRO A 452 -10.71 -21.61 4.67
N VAL A 453 -10.94 -20.35 4.32
CA VAL A 453 -11.22 -19.25 5.24
C VAL A 453 -12.72 -19.21 5.52
N PRO A 454 -13.15 -19.43 6.77
CA PRO A 454 -14.56 -19.26 7.14
C PRO A 454 -14.97 -17.78 6.99
N ALA A 455 -16.14 -17.54 6.40
CA ALA A 455 -16.71 -16.21 6.26
C ALA A 455 -18.25 -16.27 6.36
N ALA A 456 -18.84 -15.19 6.83
CA ALA A 456 -20.28 -15.07 7.00
C ALA A 456 -21.02 -15.06 5.65
N LEU A 457 -20.43 -14.38 4.66
CA LEU A 457 -20.96 -14.31 3.29
C LEU A 457 -20.04 -15.12 2.36
N LYS A 458 -20.63 -15.75 1.35
CA LYS A 458 -19.92 -16.53 0.36
C LYS A 458 -19.82 -15.79 -0.98
N ALA A 459 -18.99 -16.28 -1.90
CA ALA A 459 -18.80 -15.70 -3.22
C ALA A 459 -20.11 -15.44 -3.97
N GLU A 460 -21.12 -16.30 -3.80
CA GLU A 460 -22.44 -16.14 -4.43
C GLU A 460 -23.17 -14.88 -3.99
N TYR A 461 -22.93 -14.40 -2.77
CA TYR A 461 -23.48 -13.11 -2.30
C TYR A 461 -22.98 -11.98 -3.19
N PHE A 462 -21.68 -11.88 -3.39
CA PHE A 462 -21.06 -10.81 -4.18
C PHE A 462 -21.39 -10.92 -5.68
N LEU A 463 -21.43 -12.14 -6.22
CA LEU A 463 -21.83 -12.38 -7.62
C LEU A 463 -23.28 -11.99 -7.91
N ASN A 464 -24.15 -12.02 -6.91
CA ASN A 464 -25.56 -11.69 -7.04
C ASN A 464 -25.91 -10.29 -6.51
N ASP A 465 -24.97 -9.57 -5.92
CA ASP A 465 -25.21 -8.21 -5.46
C ASP A 465 -25.47 -7.27 -6.65
N LYS A 466 -26.60 -6.58 -6.61
CA LYS A 466 -27.04 -5.64 -7.65
C LYS A 466 -27.19 -4.21 -7.11
N ARG A 467 -26.78 -3.99 -5.87
CA ARG A 467 -26.75 -2.65 -5.33
C ARG A 467 -25.73 -1.82 -6.09
N PRO A 468 -26.00 -0.53 -6.33
CA PRO A 468 -25.00 0.35 -6.90
C PRO A 468 -23.80 0.45 -5.93
N PRO A 469 -22.56 0.62 -6.41
CA PRO A 469 -21.44 0.96 -5.54
C PRO A 469 -21.74 2.25 -4.78
N THR A 470 -21.29 2.33 -3.54
CA THR A 470 -21.31 3.62 -2.82
C THR A 470 -20.24 4.53 -3.40
N ALA A 471 -20.47 5.84 -3.33
CA ALA A 471 -19.46 6.81 -3.66
C ALA A 471 -18.26 6.64 -2.70
N PRO A 472 -17.01 6.60 -3.21
CA PRO A 472 -15.86 6.72 -2.34
C PRO A 472 -15.88 8.08 -1.64
N ASP A 473 -15.19 8.14 -0.53
CA ASP A 473 -14.91 9.38 0.14
C ASP A 473 -14.11 10.33 -0.78
N THR A 474 -14.40 11.61 -0.66
CA THR A 474 -13.79 12.69 -1.45
C THR A 474 -13.03 13.69 -0.59
N ASP A 475 -12.59 13.31 0.62
CA ASP A 475 -11.86 14.16 1.56
C ASP A 475 -10.62 14.85 0.98
#